data_9a5dde5eb6d5ae8824aebf1a98b65c0a
#
_entry.id   9a5dde5eb6d5ae8824aebf1a98b65c0a
#
_cell.length_a   1.000
_cell.length_b   1.000
_cell.length_c   1.000
_cell.angle_alpha   90.00
_cell.angle_beta   90.00
_cell.angle_gamma   90.00
#
_symmetry.space_group_name_H-M   'P 1'
#
loop_
_entity.id
_entity.type
_entity.pdbx_description
1 polymer ?
#
loop_
_entity_poly.entity_id
_entity_poly.type
_entity_poly.pdbx_seq_one_letter_code
_entity_poly.pdbx_strand_id
1 'polypeptide(L)'
;MRHALLLAAFSIPLAAADLKVDHVTAAGASLQKLEAGLTAAGIPFVYGGPHSNHATEMAMVSFPDGSYVELMAPRDNADPQELGRSPWFKFLKEDAGPCAWAVREKDVAAEVQRLQAAGIAVSAPSRNGRQRPDGVRLEWETAQVGAEPMGTFFPFLIHDFTPREQRAFPQGKPLTKDFSGVTRVVIAVRNLDEAVKRYRQAYGIPPPIKQVDAGFGAHLALLGGTPVVLAQPLTADSWLAERLEHFGEAPCAFVLGARRPGRYQAASRTRWFGAELGWLDSEKVGWRLGFESAER
;
A
#
# COMPACT_ATOMS: atom_id res chain seq x y z
N MET A 1 2.52 -55.70 22.32
CA MET A 1 3.45 -54.56 22.24
C MET A 1 2.98 -53.63 21.11
N ARG A 2 2.37 -52.50 21.44
CA ARG A 2 1.90 -51.48 20.45
C ARG A 2 2.98 -50.43 20.33
N HIS A 3 3.60 -50.31 19.16
CA HIS A 3 4.56 -49.27 18.86
C HIS A 3 3.79 -48.00 18.49
N ALA A 4 3.87 -46.96 19.33
CA ALA A 4 3.37 -45.64 19.00
C ALA A 4 4.45 -44.93 18.15
N LEU A 5 4.16 -44.65 16.90
CA LEU A 5 4.98 -43.76 16.07
C LEU A 5 4.72 -42.32 16.55
N LEU A 6 5.71 -41.69 17.18
CA LEU A 6 5.75 -40.24 17.39
C LEU A 6 6.10 -39.58 16.06
N LEU A 7 5.13 -38.93 15.41
CA LEU A 7 5.39 -38.00 14.34
C LEU A 7 5.98 -36.71 14.96
N ALA A 8 7.28 -36.53 14.82
CA ALA A 8 7.92 -35.26 15.11
C ALA A 8 7.52 -34.24 14.02
N ALA A 9 6.65 -33.27 14.38
CA ALA A 9 6.37 -32.14 13.53
C ALA A 9 7.64 -31.26 13.45
N PHE A 10 8.37 -31.34 12.38
CA PHE A 10 9.44 -30.40 12.05
C PHE A 10 8.79 -29.04 11.73
N SER A 11 8.79 -28.12 12.68
CA SER A 11 8.50 -26.71 12.43
C SER A 11 9.68 -26.15 11.63
N ILE A 12 9.53 -26.07 10.33
CA ILE A 12 10.46 -25.29 9.48
C ILE A 12 10.27 -23.83 9.92
N PRO A 13 11.32 -23.12 10.37
CA PRO A 13 11.19 -21.70 10.65
C PRO A 13 10.79 -21.00 9.36
N LEU A 14 9.60 -20.43 9.32
CA LEU A 14 9.16 -19.58 8.22
C LEU A 14 10.10 -18.38 8.21
N ALA A 15 10.94 -18.24 7.18
CA ALA A 15 11.72 -17.03 6.98
C ALA A 15 10.76 -15.86 6.92
N ALA A 16 11.03 -14.78 7.69
CA ALA A 16 10.21 -13.59 7.66
C ALA A 16 10.12 -13.09 6.21
N ALA A 17 8.90 -12.88 5.71
CA ALA A 17 8.68 -12.43 4.34
C ALA A 17 9.21 -11.01 4.16
N ASP A 18 10.00 -10.77 3.12
CA ASP A 18 10.43 -9.43 2.71
C ASP A 18 9.28 -8.76 1.95
N LEU A 19 8.47 -7.97 2.66
CA LEU A 19 7.35 -7.23 2.07
C LEU A 19 7.85 -5.98 1.31
N LYS A 20 8.56 -6.20 0.22
CA LYS A 20 9.08 -5.10 -0.60
C LYS A 20 7.95 -4.40 -1.35
N VAL A 21 7.69 -3.15 -0.97
CA VAL A 21 6.63 -2.35 -1.61
C VAL A 21 6.87 -2.25 -3.11
N ASP A 22 5.85 -2.60 -3.87
CA ASP A 22 5.78 -2.31 -5.30
C ASP A 22 5.21 -0.91 -5.53
N HIS A 23 4.02 -0.69 -5.04
CA HIS A 23 3.37 0.61 -5.07
C HIS A 23 2.30 0.71 -3.98
N VAL A 24 1.88 1.92 -3.75
CA VAL A 24 0.73 2.28 -2.92
C VAL A 24 -0.24 3.08 -3.76
N THR A 25 -1.55 2.91 -3.54
CA THR A 25 -2.59 3.57 -4.33
C THR A 25 -3.39 4.53 -3.46
N ALA A 26 -3.50 5.78 -3.94
CA ALA A 26 -4.45 6.77 -3.43
C ALA A 26 -5.58 6.93 -4.46
N ALA A 27 -6.83 6.70 -4.04
CA ALA A 27 -8.00 6.75 -4.88
C ALA A 27 -8.85 7.99 -4.61
N GLY A 28 -9.43 8.55 -5.67
CA GLY A 28 -10.35 9.68 -5.58
C GLY A 28 -11.32 9.72 -6.75
N ALA A 29 -12.34 10.56 -6.64
CA ALA A 29 -13.35 10.74 -7.68
C ALA A 29 -12.81 11.50 -8.91
N SER A 30 -11.70 12.22 -8.78
CA SER A 30 -11.07 13.00 -9.84
C SER A 30 -9.56 12.88 -9.79
N LEU A 31 -8.94 12.48 -10.91
CA LEU A 31 -7.48 12.43 -11.03
C LEU A 31 -6.88 13.83 -10.89
N GLN A 32 -7.50 14.83 -11.51
CA GLN A 32 -7.07 16.23 -11.44
C GLN A 32 -7.03 16.76 -9.98
N LYS A 33 -7.99 16.34 -9.15
CA LYS A 33 -8.01 16.73 -7.72
C LYS A 33 -6.84 16.09 -6.95
N LEU A 34 -6.55 14.81 -7.18
CA LEU A 34 -5.40 14.11 -6.59
C LEU A 34 -4.07 14.74 -7.04
N GLU A 35 -3.94 15.07 -8.32
CA GLU A 35 -2.77 15.75 -8.91
C GLU A 35 -2.56 17.14 -8.32
N ALA A 36 -3.64 17.90 -8.14
CA ALA A 36 -3.60 19.23 -7.50
C ALA A 36 -3.08 19.14 -6.06
N GLY A 37 -3.46 18.10 -5.31
CA GLY A 37 -2.95 17.84 -3.97
C GLY A 37 -1.43 17.63 -3.94
N LEU A 38 -0.88 16.82 -4.85
CA LEU A 38 0.57 16.62 -4.97
C LEU A 38 1.29 17.90 -5.44
N THR A 39 0.68 18.65 -6.36
CA THR A 39 1.21 19.94 -6.81
C THR A 39 1.33 20.91 -5.64
N ALA A 40 0.30 21.00 -4.79
CA ALA A 40 0.30 21.85 -3.60
C ALA A 40 1.39 21.44 -2.59
N ALA A 41 1.75 20.15 -2.56
CA ALA A 41 2.85 19.62 -1.74
C ALA A 41 4.23 19.76 -2.42
N GLY A 42 4.32 20.26 -3.66
CA GLY A 42 5.56 20.37 -4.43
C GLY A 42 6.12 19.00 -4.86
N ILE A 43 5.26 17.97 -4.95
CA ILE A 43 5.64 16.61 -5.36
C ILE A 43 5.30 16.42 -6.84
N PRO A 44 6.28 16.14 -7.72
CA PRO A 44 6.05 15.96 -9.14
C PRO A 44 5.33 14.61 -9.39
N PHE A 45 4.49 14.57 -10.41
CA PHE A 45 3.82 13.37 -10.89
C PHE A 45 3.85 13.32 -12.43
N VAL A 46 3.49 12.17 -12.99
CA VAL A 46 3.34 11.98 -14.43
C VAL A 46 2.08 11.16 -14.69
N TYR A 47 1.35 11.54 -15.73
CA TYR A 47 0.20 10.76 -16.21
C TYR A 47 0.67 9.39 -16.70
N GLY A 48 0.11 8.32 -16.12
CA GLY A 48 0.47 6.94 -16.40
C GLY A 48 -0.42 6.28 -17.48
N GLY A 49 -1.58 6.86 -17.74
CA GLY A 49 -2.53 6.37 -18.73
C GLY A 49 -3.73 5.63 -18.14
N PRO A 50 -4.64 5.17 -19.02
CA PRO A 50 -5.81 4.39 -18.62
C PRO A 50 -5.42 2.97 -18.22
N HIS A 51 -6.21 2.38 -17.32
CA HIS A 51 -6.18 0.95 -17.05
C HIS A 51 -6.93 0.17 -18.13
N SER A 52 -6.62 -1.13 -18.26
CA SER A 52 -7.24 -2.02 -19.24
C SER A 52 -8.72 -2.31 -18.99
N ASN A 53 -9.21 -1.99 -17.80
CA ASN A 53 -10.64 -2.12 -17.44
C ASN A 53 -11.52 -1.03 -18.06
N HIS A 54 -10.95 -0.07 -18.80
CA HIS A 54 -11.64 1.07 -19.42
C HIS A 54 -12.45 1.96 -18.47
N ALA A 55 -12.33 1.74 -17.15
CA ALA A 55 -13.09 2.46 -16.12
C ALA A 55 -12.23 3.45 -15.34
N THR A 56 -10.95 3.16 -15.15
CA THR A 56 -10.05 3.98 -14.34
C THR A 56 -8.81 4.42 -15.11
N GLU A 57 -8.20 5.49 -14.64
CA GLU A 57 -6.93 6.01 -15.13
C GLU A 57 -6.03 6.39 -13.94
N MET A 58 -4.76 6.61 -14.22
CA MET A 58 -3.78 6.87 -13.18
C MET A 58 -2.76 7.94 -13.54
N ALA A 59 -2.26 8.61 -12.51
CA ALA A 59 -0.97 9.28 -12.49
C ALA A 59 -0.06 8.66 -11.44
N MET A 60 1.24 8.93 -11.47
CA MET A 60 2.18 8.29 -10.56
C MET A 60 3.37 9.17 -10.18
N VAL A 61 3.90 8.89 -8.99
CA VAL A 61 5.18 9.43 -8.50
C VAL A 61 6.13 8.28 -8.26
N SER A 62 7.16 8.13 -9.06
CA SER A 62 8.12 7.02 -8.95
C SER A 62 9.41 7.41 -8.23
N PHE A 63 9.98 6.47 -7.48
CA PHE A 63 11.13 6.64 -6.60
C PHE A 63 12.32 5.78 -7.01
N PRO A 64 13.55 6.11 -6.54
CA PRO A 64 14.77 5.40 -6.91
C PRO A 64 14.81 3.90 -6.57
N ASP A 65 14.10 3.46 -5.53
CA ASP A 65 13.98 2.04 -5.17
C ASP A 65 13.05 1.26 -6.11
N GLY A 66 12.39 1.97 -7.06
CA GLY A 66 11.42 1.46 -8.00
C GLY A 66 10.02 1.31 -7.41
N SER A 67 9.76 1.72 -6.15
CA SER A 67 8.39 1.88 -5.68
C SER A 67 7.76 3.16 -6.25
N TYR A 68 6.43 3.26 -6.20
CA TYR A 68 5.72 4.46 -6.62
C TYR A 68 4.41 4.66 -5.85
N VAL A 69 3.96 5.90 -5.81
CA VAL A 69 2.58 6.25 -5.44
C VAL A 69 1.77 6.30 -6.73
N GLU A 70 0.70 5.55 -6.77
CA GLU A 70 -0.33 5.60 -7.81
C GLU A 70 -1.48 6.50 -7.34
N LEU A 71 -1.85 7.47 -8.15
CA LEU A 71 -3.09 8.22 -8.03
C LEU A 71 -4.09 7.60 -8.98
N MET A 72 -5.22 7.12 -8.50
CA MET A 72 -6.21 6.41 -9.30
C MET A 72 -7.58 7.09 -9.22
N ALA A 73 -8.20 7.33 -10.37
CA ALA A 73 -9.53 7.90 -10.45
C ALA A 73 -10.36 7.27 -11.58
N PRO A 74 -11.70 7.41 -11.58
CA PRO A 74 -12.52 7.10 -12.72
C PRO A 74 -12.14 7.99 -13.92
N ARG A 75 -12.24 7.44 -15.11
CA ARG A 75 -12.14 8.21 -16.37
C ARG A 75 -13.44 8.99 -16.59
N ASP A 76 -13.36 10.14 -17.26
CA ASP A 76 -14.54 10.94 -17.61
C ASP A 76 -15.60 10.14 -18.38
N ASN A 77 -15.17 9.19 -19.21
CA ASN A 77 -16.01 8.30 -20.02
C ASN A 77 -15.99 6.85 -19.53
N ALA A 78 -15.83 6.65 -18.22
CA ALA A 78 -15.81 5.31 -17.63
C ALA A 78 -17.12 4.57 -17.88
N ASP A 79 -17.02 3.28 -18.22
CA ASP A 79 -18.18 2.40 -18.23
C ASP A 79 -18.66 2.24 -16.76
N PRO A 80 -19.92 2.62 -16.44
CA PRO A 80 -20.46 2.53 -15.09
C PRO A 80 -20.49 1.10 -14.56
N GLN A 81 -20.66 0.09 -15.42
CA GLN A 81 -20.68 -1.31 -15.00
C GLN A 81 -19.27 -1.79 -14.63
N GLU A 82 -18.27 -1.45 -15.46
CA GLU A 82 -16.88 -1.80 -15.17
C GLU A 82 -16.38 -1.06 -13.93
N LEU A 83 -16.74 0.21 -13.78
CA LEU A 83 -16.43 0.98 -12.59
C LEU A 83 -17.05 0.36 -11.33
N GLY A 84 -18.32 -0.04 -11.40
CA GLY A 84 -19.05 -0.68 -10.29
C GLY A 84 -18.50 -2.05 -9.89
N ARG A 85 -17.79 -2.74 -10.80
CA ARG A 85 -17.11 -4.02 -10.52
C ARG A 85 -15.74 -3.84 -9.88
N SER A 86 -15.19 -2.62 -9.86
CA SER A 86 -13.90 -2.36 -9.26
C SER A 86 -13.91 -2.70 -7.77
N PRO A 87 -12.92 -3.45 -7.25
CA PRO A 87 -12.80 -3.71 -5.82
C PRO A 87 -12.59 -2.41 -5.02
N TRP A 88 -12.20 -1.34 -5.70
CA TRP A 88 -11.96 -0.02 -5.11
C TRP A 88 -13.08 1.00 -5.39
N PHE A 89 -14.24 0.56 -5.92
CA PHE A 89 -15.32 1.47 -6.33
C PHE A 89 -15.71 2.48 -5.25
N LYS A 90 -15.87 2.01 -4.00
CA LYS A 90 -16.21 2.88 -2.87
C LYS A 90 -15.13 3.93 -2.62
N PHE A 91 -13.86 3.53 -2.66
CA PHE A 91 -12.71 4.43 -2.46
C PHE A 91 -12.62 5.48 -3.57
N LEU A 92 -12.87 5.10 -4.81
CA LEU A 92 -12.88 6.00 -5.96
C LEU A 92 -14.00 7.04 -5.84
N LYS A 93 -15.22 6.58 -5.50
CA LYS A 93 -16.40 7.45 -5.46
C LYS A 93 -16.33 8.51 -4.36
N GLU A 94 -15.65 8.24 -3.26
CA GLU A 94 -15.73 8.98 -2.02
C GLU A 94 -14.40 9.65 -1.62
N ASP A 95 -13.50 9.90 -2.59
CA ASP A 95 -12.21 10.58 -2.38
C ASP A 95 -11.38 10.01 -1.21
N ALA A 96 -11.28 8.69 -1.13
CA ALA A 96 -10.72 8.01 0.04
C ALA A 96 -9.23 8.31 0.33
N GLY A 97 -8.47 8.76 -0.67
CA GLY A 97 -7.02 8.81 -0.60
C GLY A 97 -6.42 7.40 -0.50
N PRO A 98 -5.56 7.07 0.47
CA PRO A 98 -4.94 5.75 0.59
C PRO A 98 -5.98 4.63 0.59
N CYS A 99 -5.85 3.66 -0.33
CA CYS A 99 -6.84 2.59 -0.45
C CYS A 99 -6.24 1.20 -0.63
N ALA A 100 -5.08 1.09 -1.29
CA ALA A 100 -4.47 -0.20 -1.58
C ALA A 100 -2.95 -0.12 -1.61
N TRP A 101 -2.31 -1.30 -1.54
CA TRP A 101 -0.88 -1.43 -1.72
C TRP A 101 -0.51 -2.82 -2.26
N ALA A 102 0.64 -2.90 -2.91
CA ALA A 102 1.18 -4.10 -3.52
C ALA A 102 2.61 -4.37 -3.06
N VAL A 103 2.98 -5.65 -3.05
CA VAL A 103 4.36 -6.10 -2.84
C VAL A 103 4.88 -6.83 -4.07
N ARG A 104 6.18 -6.64 -4.32
CA ARG A 104 6.89 -7.32 -5.41
C ARG A 104 7.17 -8.74 -5.05
N GLU A 105 6.82 -9.62 -5.97
CA GLU A 105 7.18 -11.02 -5.86
C GLU A 105 8.03 -11.46 -7.06
N LYS A 106 8.92 -12.42 -6.81
CA LYS A 106 9.67 -13.08 -7.87
C LYS A 106 8.88 -14.22 -8.49
N ASP A 107 8.06 -14.88 -7.68
CA ASP A 107 7.22 -16.01 -8.05
C ASP A 107 5.91 -15.92 -7.27
N VAL A 108 4.88 -15.37 -7.91
CA VAL A 108 3.55 -15.20 -7.31
C VAL A 108 2.93 -16.56 -6.98
N ALA A 109 3.14 -17.57 -7.82
CA ALA A 109 2.56 -18.89 -7.58
C ALA A 109 3.14 -19.58 -6.34
N ALA A 110 4.46 -19.47 -6.13
CA ALA A 110 5.11 -19.99 -4.92
C ALA A 110 4.63 -19.27 -3.67
N GLU A 111 4.49 -17.94 -3.71
CA GLU A 111 4.00 -17.16 -2.57
C GLU A 111 2.52 -17.44 -2.28
N VAL A 112 1.69 -17.63 -3.31
CA VAL A 112 0.30 -18.10 -3.15
C VAL A 112 0.25 -19.43 -2.40
N GLN A 113 1.06 -20.42 -2.80
CA GLN A 113 1.11 -21.71 -2.11
C GLN A 113 1.57 -21.58 -0.65
N ARG A 114 2.57 -20.72 -0.38
CA ARG A 114 3.07 -20.46 0.97
C ARG A 114 1.99 -19.85 1.86
N LEU A 115 1.27 -18.84 1.37
CA LEU A 115 0.20 -18.18 2.10
C LEU A 115 -0.99 -19.12 2.34
N GLN A 116 -1.36 -19.93 1.35
CA GLN A 116 -2.40 -20.95 1.51
C GLN A 116 -2.03 -22.00 2.56
N ALA A 117 -0.76 -22.44 2.57
CA ALA A 117 -0.26 -23.34 3.61
C ALA A 117 -0.27 -22.70 5.01
N ALA A 118 -0.14 -21.38 5.10
CA ALA A 118 -0.31 -20.60 6.33
C ALA A 118 -1.79 -20.37 6.71
N GLY A 119 -2.75 -20.92 5.92
CA GLY A 119 -4.19 -20.76 6.18
C GLY A 119 -4.77 -19.40 5.78
N ILE A 120 -4.08 -18.66 4.90
CA ILE A 120 -4.56 -17.38 4.37
C ILE A 120 -5.29 -17.63 3.05
N ALA A 121 -6.46 -17.05 2.88
CA ALA A 121 -7.17 -17.05 1.62
C ALA A 121 -6.38 -16.23 0.58
N VAL A 122 -6.08 -16.81 -0.57
CA VAL A 122 -5.36 -16.14 -1.66
C VAL A 122 -5.95 -16.58 -2.99
N SER A 123 -6.15 -15.63 -3.91
CA SER A 123 -6.62 -15.95 -5.26
C SER A 123 -5.52 -16.67 -6.08
N ALA A 124 -5.93 -17.40 -7.11
CA ALA A 124 -4.98 -17.83 -8.13
C ALA A 124 -4.32 -16.62 -8.79
N PRO A 125 -3.05 -16.76 -9.26
CA PRO A 125 -2.41 -15.71 -10.07
C PRO A 125 -3.23 -15.39 -11.32
N SER A 126 -3.35 -14.09 -11.63
CA SER A 126 -4.08 -13.59 -12.80
C SER A 126 -3.18 -12.68 -13.63
N ARG A 127 -3.09 -12.96 -14.93
CA ARG A 127 -2.36 -12.09 -15.88
C ARG A 127 -3.13 -10.82 -16.13
N ASN A 128 -2.38 -9.72 -16.10
CA ASN A 128 -2.87 -8.39 -16.32
C ASN A 128 -1.90 -7.62 -17.24
N GLY A 129 -2.33 -6.48 -17.69
CA GLY A 129 -1.48 -5.61 -18.51
C GLY A 129 -2.20 -4.33 -18.88
N ARG A 130 -1.46 -3.37 -19.42
CA ARG A 130 -2.00 -2.15 -20.01
C ARG A 130 -1.07 -1.62 -21.07
N GLN A 131 -1.56 -0.73 -21.91
CA GLN A 131 -0.75 0.05 -22.81
C GLN A 131 -0.53 1.45 -22.21
N ARG A 132 0.73 1.89 -22.21
CA ARG A 132 1.09 3.25 -21.82
C ARG A 132 0.68 4.25 -22.91
N PRO A 133 0.55 5.57 -22.59
CA PRO A 133 0.25 6.60 -23.60
C PRO A 133 1.25 6.64 -24.77
N ASP A 134 2.51 6.25 -24.54
CA ASP A 134 3.56 6.17 -25.58
C ASP A 134 3.55 4.87 -26.39
N GLY A 135 2.54 4.01 -26.20
CA GLY A 135 2.36 2.76 -26.93
C GLY A 135 3.09 1.55 -26.34
N VAL A 136 3.91 1.72 -25.32
CA VAL A 136 4.60 0.58 -24.64
C VAL A 136 3.59 -0.31 -23.95
N ARG A 137 3.60 -1.61 -24.29
CA ARG A 137 2.78 -2.62 -23.63
C ARG A 137 3.47 -3.11 -22.37
N LEU A 138 2.74 -3.12 -21.29
CA LEU A 138 3.16 -3.63 -19.97
C LEU A 138 2.36 -4.87 -19.64
N GLU A 139 3.05 -5.89 -19.09
CA GLU A 139 2.44 -7.16 -18.68
C GLU A 139 2.97 -7.57 -17.31
N TRP A 140 2.07 -8.02 -16.45
CA TRP A 140 2.36 -8.52 -15.11
C TRP A 140 1.32 -9.57 -14.70
N GLU A 141 1.56 -10.24 -13.58
CA GLU A 141 0.54 -11.02 -12.90
C GLU A 141 0.32 -10.51 -11.49
N THR A 142 -0.87 -10.75 -10.94
CA THR A 142 -1.24 -10.40 -9.58
C THR A 142 -1.98 -11.53 -8.90
N ALA A 143 -1.92 -11.56 -7.55
CA ALA A 143 -2.82 -12.36 -6.74
C ALA A 143 -3.34 -11.54 -5.55
N GLN A 144 -4.63 -11.67 -5.26
CA GLN A 144 -5.25 -11.05 -4.09
C GLN A 144 -4.96 -11.88 -2.85
N VAL A 145 -4.56 -11.24 -1.75
CA VAL A 145 -4.34 -11.86 -0.43
C VAL A 145 -5.43 -11.40 0.52
N GLY A 146 -6.04 -12.34 1.23
CA GLY A 146 -7.15 -12.10 2.14
C GLY A 146 -8.51 -12.09 1.45
N ALA A 147 -9.56 -11.96 2.25
CA ALA A 147 -10.95 -11.88 1.81
C ALA A 147 -11.40 -10.43 1.58
N GLU A 148 -10.66 -9.46 2.09
CA GLU A 148 -10.93 -8.03 1.96
C GLU A 148 -10.69 -7.59 0.50
N PRO A 149 -11.17 -6.41 0.08
CA PRO A 149 -10.86 -5.85 -1.23
C PRO A 149 -9.35 -5.83 -1.50
N MET A 150 -8.96 -6.08 -2.75
CA MET A 150 -7.57 -6.26 -3.18
C MET A 150 -6.66 -5.13 -2.68
N GLY A 151 -5.59 -5.50 -1.95
CA GLY A 151 -4.58 -4.58 -1.44
C GLY A 151 -5.02 -3.70 -0.26
N THR A 152 -6.18 -3.95 0.36
CA THR A 152 -6.64 -3.14 1.50
C THR A 152 -5.96 -3.56 2.79
N PHE A 153 -6.37 -4.64 3.43
CA PHE A 153 -5.73 -5.12 4.66
C PHE A 153 -4.35 -5.74 4.39
N PHE A 154 -4.30 -6.80 3.59
CA PHE A 154 -3.03 -7.36 3.10
C PHE A 154 -2.61 -6.71 1.77
N PRO A 155 -1.30 -6.71 1.42
CA PRO A 155 -0.89 -6.34 0.07
C PRO A 155 -1.41 -7.34 -0.95
N PHE A 156 -1.64 -6.90 -2.17
CA PHE A 156 -1.68 -7.87 -3.25
C PHE A 156 -0.28 -8.15 -3.80
N LEU A 157 -0.10 -9.34 -4.34
CA LEU A 157 1.16 -9.78 -4.93
C LEU A 157 1.22 -9.30 -6.37
N ILE A 158 2.41 -8.87 -6.83
CA ILE A 158 2.62 -8.47 -8.22
C ILE A 158 4.01 -8.91 -8.71
N HIS A 159 4.05 -9.47 -9.93
CA HIS A 159 5.25 -9.83 -10.68
C HIS A 159 5.18 -9.30 -12.10
N ASP A 160 6.22 -8.58 -12.54
CA ASP A 160 6.31 -8.04 -13.89
C ASP A 160 6.87 -9.08 -14.86
N PHE A 161 6.20 -9.30 -16.01
CA PHE A 161 6.75 -10.04 -17.16
C PHE A 161 7.53 -9.12 -18.12
N THR A 162 7.09 -7.87 -18.26
CA THR A 162 7.88 -6.84 -18.94
C THR A 162 8.91 -6.24 -17.97
N PRO A 163 10.03 -5.69 -18.46
CA PRO A 163 11.01 -5.05 -17.58
C PRO A 163 10.34 -4.03 -16.65
N ARG A 164 10.54 -4.22 -15.34
CA ARG A 164 9.90 -3.40 -14.31
C ARG A 164 10.09 -1.89 -14.53
N GLU A 165 11.27 -1.51 -14.98
CA GLU A 165 11.62 -0.11 -15.24
C GLU A 165 10.65 0.54 -16.23
N GLN A 166 10.08 -0.21 -17.16
CA GLN A 166 9.08 0.29 -18.09
C GLN A 166 7.76 0.66 -17.39
N ARG A 167 7.40 -0.03 -16.29
CA ARG A 167 6.21 0.26 -15.50
C ARG A 167 6.49 1.30 -14.42
N ALA A 168 7.59 1.13 -13.67
CA ALA A 168 7.93 2.02 -12.56
C ALA A 168 8.51 3.37 -13.02
N PHE A 169 9.19 3.42 -14.18
CA PHE A 169 9.86 4.61 -14.69
C PHE A 169 9.39 4.96 -16.11
N PRO A 170 8.16 5.48 -16.27
CA PRO A 170 7.63 5.76 -17.61
C PRO A 170 8.46 6.77 -18.42
N GLN A 171 9.33 7.55 -17.76
CA GLN A 171 10.28 8.46 -18.40
C GLN A 171 11.72 7.92 -18.40
N GLY A 172 11.92 6.60 -18.22
CA GLY A 172 13.23 5.95 -18.20
C GLY A 172 14.05 6.18 -16.92
N LYS A 173 13.53 6.92 -15.95
CA LYS A 173 14.18 7.23 -14.67
C LYS A 173 13.15 7.53 -13.57
N PRO A 174 13.52 7.45 -12.28
CA PRO A 174 12.67 7.92 -11.20
C PRO A 174 12.25 9.38 -11.40
N LEU A 175 10.98 9.67 -11.14
CA LEU A 175 10.44 11.01 -11.35
C LEU A 175 11.00 12.02 -10.35
N THR A 176 11.29 11.58 -9.14
CA THR A 176 11.95 12.38 -8.12
C THR A 176 13.04 11.58 -7.40
N LYS A 177 14.11 12.28 -6.99
CA LYS A 177 15.19 11.75 -6.11
C LYS A 177 15.11 12.34 -4.70
N ASP A 178 14.10 13.16 -4.42
CA ASP A 178 13.93 13.77 -3.11
C ASP A 178 13.44 12.74 -2.07
N PHE A 179 12.77 11.69 -2.54
CA PHE A 179 12.39 10.54 -1.75
C PHE A 179 13.15 9.30 -2.23
N SER A 180 13.45 8.39 -1.31
CA SER A 180 14.06 7.09 -1.61
C SER A 180 13.03 6.07 -2.09
N GLY A 181 11.83 6.11 -1.53
CA GLY A 181 10.74 5.17 -1.77
C GLY A 181 9.61 5.33 -0.76
N VAL A 182 8.67 4.40 -0.79
CA VAL A 182 7.63 4.24 0.23
C VAL A 182 8.21 3.46 1.40
N THR A 183 8.30 4.08 2.58
CA THR A 183 8.87 3.46 3.78
C THR A 183 7.85 2.87 4.71
N ARG A 184 6.61 3.42 4.74
CA ARG A 184 5.54 2.88 5.59
C ARG A 184 4.19 2.91 4.88
N VAL A 185 3.43 1.83 5.12
CA VAL A 185 2.02 1.71 4.79
C VAL A 185 1.26 1.62 6.12
N VAL A 186 0.47 2.64 6.44
CA VAL A 186 -0.31 2.69 7.67
C VAL A 186 -1.69 2.16 7.39
N ILE A 187 -2.06 1.06 8.06
CA ILE A 187 -3.34 0.37 7.84
C ILE A 187 -4.24 0.61 9.05
N ALA A 188 -5.39 1.20 8.82
CA ALA A 188 -6.43 1.34 9.82
C ALA A 188 -7.01 -0.04 10.16
N VAL A 189 -7.11 -0.37 11.45
CA VAL A 189 -7.63 -1.66 11.92
C VAL A 189 -8.60 -1.47 13.09
N ARG A 190 -9.62 -2.33 13.17
CA ARG A 190 -10.62 -2.30 14.25
C ARG A 190 -10.07 -2.85 15.56
N ASN A 191 -9.24 -3.89 15.47
CA ASN A 191 -8.61 -4.56 16.60
C ASN A 191 -7.14 -4.82 16.30
N LEU A 192 -6.27 -4.13 17.05
CA LEU A 192 -4.83 -4.17 16.83
C LEU A 192 -4.24 -5.57 17.03
N ASP A 193 -4.69 -6.28 18.08
CA ASP A 193 -4.14 -7.60 18.42
C ASP A 193 -4.55 -8.68 17.41
N GLU A 194 -5.79 -8.66 16.96
CA GLU A 194 -6.25 -9.56 15.90
C GLU A 194 -5.57 -9.26 14.57
N ALA A 195 -5.40 -7.99 14.21
CA ALA A 195 -4.67 -7.61 13.01
C ALA A 195 -3.20 -8.06 13.04
N VAL A 196 -2.51 -7.87 14.19
CA VAL A 196 -1.15 -8.37 14.41
C VAL A 196 -1.10 -9.90 14.27
N LYS A 197 -2.05 -10.62 14.86
CA LYS A 197 -2.12 -12.08 14.74
C LYS A 197 -2.25 -12.54 13.29
N ARG A 198 -3.13 -11.90 12.51
CA ARG A 198 -3.32 -12.19 11.08
C ARG A 198 -2.04 -11.96 10.27
N TYR A 199 -1.34 -10.84 10.48
CA TYR A 199 -0.06 -10.57 9.81
C TYR A 199 1.03 -11.55 10.22
N ARG A 200 1.12 -11.92 11.49
CA ARG A 200 2.07 -12.92 11.97
C ARG A 200 1.80 -14.31 11.39
N GLN A 201 0.54 -14.68 11.27
CA GLN A 201 0.14 -15.93 10.59
C GLN A 201 0.55 -15.91 9.11
N ALA A 202 0.28 -14.81 8.40
CA ALA A 202 0.57 -14.69 6.97
C ALA A 202 2.07 -14.66 6.67
N TYR A 203 2.86 -13.94 7.47
CA TYR A 203 4.24 -13.58 7.09
C TYR A 203 5.32 -14.01 8.10
N GLY A 204 4.96 -14.70 9.17
CA GLY A 204 5.94 -15.20 10.15
C GLY A 204 6.71 -14.13 10.91
N ILE A 205 6.19 -12.89 10.94
CA ILE A 205 6.89 -11.74 11.53
C ILE A 205 6.97 -11.83 13.06
N PRO A 206 8.01 -11.22 13.69
CA PRO A 206 8.16 -11.19 15.13
C PRO A 206 7.05 -10.38 15.82
N PRO A 207 6.93 -10.42 17.15
CA PRO A 207 6.04 -9.53 17.89
C PRO A 207 6.29 -8.06 17.55
N PRO A 208 5.24 -7.24 17.39
CA PRO A 208 5.38 -5.84 16.99
C PRO A 208 5.90 -4.97 18.12
N ILE A 209 6.48 -3.83 17.77
CA ILE A 209 6.69 -2.72 18.70
C ILE A 209 5.39 -1.91 18.74
N LYS A 210 4.82 -1.70 19.93
CA LYS A 210 3.59 -0.92 20.11
C LYS A 210 3.87 0.46 20.67
N GLN A 211 3.08 1.43 20.24
CA GLN A 211 3.15 2.83 20.67
C GLN A 211 1.76 3.45 20.66
N VAL A 212 1.53 4.47 21.49
CA VAL A 212 0.37 5.35 21.38
C VAL A 212 0.83 6.68 20.79
N ASP A 213 0.10 7.20 19.81
CA ASP A 213 0.31 8.54 19.27
C ASP A 213 -1.02 9.32 19.31
N ALA A 214 -1.08 10.28 20.25
CA ALA A 214 -2.26 11.13 20.41
C ALA A 214 -2.43 12.12 19.24
N GLY A 215 -1.33 12.58 18.62
CA GLY A 215 -1.36 13.49 17.47
C GLY A 215 -1.93 12.83 16.21
N PHE A 216 -1.66 11.56 16.01
CA PHE A 216 -2.28 10.77 14.95
C PHE A 216 -3.65 10.20 15.36
N GLY A 217 -3.89 10.08 16.66
CA GLY A 217 -5.14 9.56 17.24
C GLY A 217 -5.21 8.03 17.25
N ALA A 218 -4.09 7.32 17.41
CA ALA A 218 -4.08 5.87 17.29
C ALA A 218 -3.18 5.13 18.28
N HIS A 219 -3.59 3.90 18.64
CA HIS A 219 -2.68 2.85 19.05
C HIS A 219 -1.99 2.29 17.82
N LEU A 220 -0.67 2.26 17.84
CA LEU A 220 0.16 1.86 16.70
C LEU A 220 0.90 0.56 16.98
N ALA A 221 1.08 -0.28 15.96
CA ALA A 221 1.96 -1.44 16.00
C ALA A 221 2.84 -1.47 14.75
N LEU A 222 4.16 -1.30 14.92
CA LEU A 222 5.15 -1.50 13.86
C LEU A 222 5.45 -2.98 13.74
N LEU A 223 5.24 -3.52 12.56
CA LEU A 223 5.58 -4.91 12.23
C LEU A 223 7.05 -4.97 11.77
N GLY A 224 7.93 -5.36 12.67
CA GLY A 224 9.39 -5.34 12.46
C GLY A 224 9.82 -6.08 11.19
N GLY A 225 10.74 -5.49 10.41
CA GLY A 225 11.20 -6.03 9.14
C GLY A 225 10.22 -5.84 7.97
N THR A 226 9.14 -5.08 8.16
CA THR A 226 8.14 -4.78 7.12
C THR A 226 7.86 -3.28 7.06
N PRO A 227 7.26 -2.77 5.97
CA PRO A 227 6.82 -1.38 5.89
C PRO A 227 5.50 -1.12 6.63
N VAL A 228 4.91 -2.10 7.30
CA VAL A 228 3.55 -2.03 7.82
C VAL A 228 3.51 -1.43 9.22
N VAL A 229 2.66 -0.43 9.40
CA VAL A 229 2.21 0.09 10.69
C VAL A 229 0.71 -0.12 10.78
N LEU A 230 0.25 -0.89 11.77
CA LEU A 230 -1.18 -1.03 12.05
C LEU A 230 -1.60 0.09 12.99
N ALA A 231 -2.78 0.69 12.75
CA ALA A 231 -3.30 1.82 13.50
C ALA A 231 -4.74 1.57 13.93
N GLN A 232 -4.97 1.44 15.25
CA GLN A 232 -6.30 1.34 15.85
C GLN A 232 -6.69 2.68 16.45
N PRO A 233 -7.90 3.21 16.21
CA PRO A 233 -8.35 4.47 16.79
C PRO A 233 -8.23 4.50 18.32
N LEU A 234 -7.84 5.66 18.88
CA LEU A 234 -7.87 5.90 20.32
C LEU A 234 -9.29 6.13 20.81
N THR A 235 -10.13 6.80 20.02
CA THR A 235 -11.50 7.16 20.38
C THR A 235 -12.45 6.85 19.23
N ALA A 236 -13.71 6.62 19.56
CA ALA A 236 -14.74 6.25 18.60
C ALA A 236 -15.17 7.41 17.69
N ASP A 237 -14.89 8.65 18.08
CA ASP A 237 -15.20 9.90 17.37
C ASP A 237 -14.01 10.47 16.61
N SER A 238 -12.92 9.71 16.47
CA SER A 238 -11.71 10.15 15.75
C SER A 238 -11.86 10.00 14.23
N TRP A 239 -11.08 10.80 13.47
CA TRP A 239 -11.00 10.69 12.01
C TRP A 239 -10.69 9.26 11.54
N LEU A 240 -9.90 8.49 12.34
CA LEU A 240 -9.52 7.13 12.01
C LEU A 240 -10.67 6.15 12.24
N ALA A 241 -11.50 6.38 13.27
CA ALA A 241 -12.70 5.59 13.51
C ALA A 241 -13.76 5.84 12.42
N GLU A 242 -13.98 7.10 12.05
CA GLU A 242 -14.84 7.48 10.93
C GLU A 242 -14.39 6.81 9.61
N ARG A 243 -13.06 6.86 9.33
CA ARG A 243 -12.50 6.20 8.16
C ARG A 243 -12.73 4.68 8.16
N LEU A 244 -12.55 4.03 9.32
CA LEU A 244 -12.78 2.58 9.48
C LEU A 244 -14.24 2.21 9.28
N GLU A 245 -15.16 3.03 9.78
CA GLU A 245 -16.59 2.80 9.58
C GLU A 245 -16.95 2.91 8.10
N HIS A 246 -16.35 3.86 7.42
CA HIS A 246 -16.65 4.17 6.03
C HIS A 246 -16.00 3.19 5.06
N PHE A 247 -14.70 2.91 5.20
CA PHE A 247 -13.90 2.15 4.23
C PHE A 247 -13.47 0.76 4.71
N GLY A 248 -13.70 0.41 5.99
CA GLY A 248 -13.19 -0.82 6.56
C GLY A 248 -11.68 -0.78 6.83
N GLU A 249 -11.09 -1.95 7.06
CA GLU A 249 -9.66 -2.09 7.32
C GLU A 249 -8.88 -1.92 6.01
N ALA A 250 -8.19 -0.78 5.87
CA ALA A 250 -7.48 -0.40 4.66
C ALA A 250 -6.37 0.61 4.98
N PRO A 251 -5.45 0.89 4.03
CA PRO A 251 -4.48 1.96 4.20
C PRO A 251 -5.16 3.30 4.51
N CYS A 252 -4.61 4.02 5.49
CA CYS A 252 -5.11 5.32 5.91
C CYS A 252 -4.07 6.44 5.78
N ALA A 253 -2.79 6.06 5.64
CA ALA A 253 -1.69 6.98 5.36
C ALA A 253 -0.53 6.24 4.70
N PHE A 254 0.30 6.98 3.96
CA PHE A 254 1.59 6.52 3.46
C PHE A 254 2.71 7.42 3.97
N VAL A 255 3.91 6.84 4.17
CA VAL A 255 5.11 7.59 4.55
C VAL A 255 6.19 7.35 3.51
N LEU A 256 6.85 8.42 3.10
CA LEU A 256 7.94 8.41 2.14
C LEU A 256 9.28 8.63 2.86
N GLY A 257 10.32 7.94 2.43
CA GLY A 257 11.67 8.16 2.92
C GLY A 257 12.28 9.42 2.26
N ALA A 258 12.31 10.54 2.95
CA ALA A 258 12.83 11.79 2.42
C ALA A 258 14.36 11.86 2.53
N ARG A 259 15.05 12.06 1.41
CA ARG A 259 16.50 12.33 1.35
C ARG A 259 16.83 13.77 1.70
N ARG A 260 15.86 14.66 1.54
CA ARG A 260 15.96 16.10 1.85
C ARG A 260 14.70 16.54 2.62
N PRO A 261 14.54 16.10 3.89
CA PRO A 261 13.29 16.37 4.64
C PRO A 261 13.02 17.85 4.84
N GLY A 262 14.07 18.70 4.90
CA GLY A 262 13.93 20.16 5.02
C GLY A 262 13.34 20.86 3.79
N ARG A 263 13.19 20.17 2.64
CA ARG A 263 12.54 20.73 1.44
C ARG A 263 11.02 20.77 1.57
N TYR A 264 10.45 19.88 2.38
CA TYR A 264 9.01 19.73 2.51
C TYR A 264 8.52 20.32 3.83
N GLN A 265 7.53 21.20 3.73
CA GLN A 265 6.93 21.81 4.92
C GLN A 265 5.96 20.82 5.55
N ALA A 266 6.27 20.38 6.78
CA ALA A 266 5.35 19.60 7.57
C ALA A 266 4.31 20.54 8.24
N ALA A 267 3.03 20.20 8.11
CA ALA A 267 1.96 20.82 8.86
C ALA A 267 1.94 20.38 10.32
N SER A 268 2.35 19.13 10.57
CA SER A 268 2.53 18.59 11.91
C SER A 268 3.70 17.59 11.95
N ARG A 269 4.18 17.27 13.16
CA ARG A 269 5.24 16.29 13.37
C ARG A 269 4.83 15.30 14.46
N THR A 270 5.22 14.05 14.29
CA THR A 270 5.06 12.97 15.27
C THR A 270 6.36 12.20 15.39
N ARG A 271 6.51 11.43 16.46
CA ARG A 271 7.64 10.51 16.61
C ARG A 271 7.13 9.09 16.74
N TRP A 272 7.45 8.25 15.76
CA TRP A 272 7.05 6.85 15.73
C TRP A 272 8.26 5.93 15.82
N PHE A 273 8.28 5.08 16.86
CA PHE A 273 9.28 4.02 17.00
C PHE A 273 10.72 4.55 16.89
N GLY A 274 10.97 5.75 17.42
CA GLY A 274 12.27 6.41 17.39
C GLY A 274 12.51 7.34 16.19
N ALA A 275 11.75 7.22 15.09
CA ALA A 275 11.87 8.09 13.92
C ALA A 275 10.96 9.32 14.03
N GLU A 276 11.44 10.49 13.57
CA GLU A 276 10.61 11.68 13.41
C GLU A 276 9.92 11.65 12.05
N LEU A 277 8.59 11.84 12.05
CA LEU A 277 7.77 11.94 10.87
C LEU A 277 7.22 13.35 10.72
N GLY A 278 7.33 13.92 9.51
CA GLY A 278 6.59 15.11 9.10
C GLY A 278 5.34 14.71 8.33
N TRP A 279 4.22 15.30 8.67
CA TRP A 279 2.95 15.11 7.95
C TRP A 279 2.68 16.32 7.07
N LEU A 280 2.43 16.10 5.80
CA LEU A 280 1.98 17.15 4.89
C LEU A 280 0.57 17.62 5.28
N ASP A 281 0.22 18.82 4.86
CA ASP A 281 -1.12 19.38 5.08
C ASP A 281 -2.17 18.54 4.35
N SER A 282 -2.95 17.76 5.12
CA SER A 282 -3.94 16.84 4.57
C SER A 282 -5.14 17.56 3.93
N GLU A 283 -5.41 18.83 4.28
CA GLU A 283 -6.45 19.61 3.63
C GLU A 283 -6.02 20.01 2.21
N LYS A 284 -4.73 20.26 2.00
CA LYS A 284 -4.17 20.58 0.68
C LYS A 284 -3.91 19.34 -0.17
N VAL A 285 -3.36 18.28 0.43
CA VAL A 285 -3.06 17.02 -0.28
C VAL A 285 -4.34 16.22 -0.56
N GLY A 286 -5.38 16.40 0.25
CA GLY A 286 -6.63 15.64 0.19
C GLY A 286 -6.60 14.32 0.99
N TRP A 287 -5.43 13.89 1.47
CA TRP A 287 -5.24 12.67 2.23
C TRP A 287 -3.95 12.72 3.07
N ARG A 288 -3.74 11.73 3.95
CA ARG A 288 -2.58 11.72 4.85
C ARG A 288 -1.35 11.14 4.17
N LEU A 289 -0.39 12.01 3.89
CA LEU A 289 0.93 11.69 3.37
C LEU A 289 1.99 12.22 4.32
N GLY A 290 2.83 11.33 4.82
CA GLY A 290 3.95 11.66 5.70
C GLY A 290 5.30 11.45 5.01
N PHE A 291 6.33 11.95 5.66
CA PHE A 291 7.72 11.66 5.29
C PHE A 291 8.58 11.52 6.55
N GLU A 292 9.58 10.68 6.46
CA GLU A 292 10.62 10.50 7.47
C GLU A 292 11.99 10.62 6.81
N SER A 293 13.06 10.86 7.59
CA SER A 293 14.41 10.86 7.03
C SER A 293 14.72 9.50 6.44
N ALA A 294 15.11 9.44 5.17
CA ALA A 294 15.63 8.22 4.59
C ALA A 294 16.93 7.85 5.34
N GLU A 295 17.03 6.59 5.78
CA GLU A 295 18.31 6.06 6.26
C GLU A 295 19.36 6.21 5.14
N ARG A 296 20.58 6.62 5.53
CA ARG A 296 21.68 6.85 4.60
C ARG A 296 22.27 5.55 4.09
#